data_1c36c69c1cceef2449eeda8d7f783fdb
#
_entry.id   1c36c69c1cceef2449eeda8d7f783fdb
#
_cell.length_a   1.000
_cell.length_b   1.000
_cell.length_c   1.000
_cell.angle_alpha   90.00
_cell.angle_beta   90.00
_cell.angle_gamma   90.00
#
_symmetry.space_group_name_H-M   'P 1'
#
loop_
_entity.id
_entity.type
_entity.pdbx_description
1 polymer ?
#
loop_
_entity_poly.entity_id
_entity_poly.type
_entity_poly.pdbx_seq_one_letter_code
_entity_poly.pdbx_strand_id
1 'polypeptide(L)'
;MIRKLVKNDREEIQRILTDTGHFNEDEIKVAMELVDVYLNDEKQTDYIFYVTVNDETKGASGYICYGRRPLTDWTYDLYWIAVDPKIHGKGLGSRLVKHMEDDLSAAGGKIILIETSGKPEYENERKFYIKNGYEVQTIIKDFYRSGDDLYVYRKYL
;
A
#
# COMPACT_ATOMS: atom_id res chain seq x y z
N MET A 1 -6.31 11.95 -11.04
CA MET A 1 -6.12 12.83 -9.85
C MET A 1 -5.85 11.97 -8.64
N ILE A 2 -4.99 12.45 -7.72
CA ILE A 2 -4.73 11.80 -6.42
C ILE A 2 -5.19 12.77 -5.33
N ARG A 3 -5.91 12.26 -4.34
CA ARG A 3 -6.38 13.03 -3.18
C ARG A 3 -6.38 12.18 -1.91
N LYS A 4 -6.55 12.83 -0.78
CA LYS A 4 -6.72 12.11 0.50
C LYS A 4 -8.01 11.28 0.51
N LEU A 5 -7.99 10.20 1.27
CA LEU A 5 -9.13 9.33 1.52
C LEU A 5 -10.25 10.10 2.24
N VAL A 6 -11.48 9.87 1.84
CA VAL A 6 -12.70 10.38 2.50
C VAL A 6 -13.68 9.24 2.81
N LYS A 7 -14.65 9.50 3.69
CA LYS A 7 -15.60 8.46 4.14
C LYS A 7 -16.32 7.73 3.00
N ASN A 8 -16.66 8.46 1.95
CA ASN A 8 -17.37 7.88 0.80
C ASN A 8 -16.54 6.86 0.00
N ASP A 9 -15.22 6.83 0.19
CA ASP A 9 -14.35 5.88 -0.51
C ASP A 9 -14.31 4.49 0.17
N ARG A 10 -14.77 4.37 1.41
CA ARG A 10 -14.60 3.17 2.23
C ARG A 10 -15.12 1.90 1.57
N GLU A 11 -16.35 1.95 1.07
CA GLU A 11 -16.98 0.78 0.42
C GLU A 11 -16.26 0.41 -0.88
N GLU A 12 -15.82 1.41 -1.62
CA GLU A 12 -15.10 1.21 -2.87
C GLU A 12 -13.72 0.58 -2.63
N ILE A 13 -13.02 0.98 -1.58
CA ILE A 13 -11.75 0.36 -1.18
C ILE A 13 -11.96 -1.11 -0.80
N GLN A 14 -13.00 -1.42 -0.03
CA GLN A 14 -13.31 -2.79 0.33
C GLN A 14 -13.63 -3.63 -0.92
N ARG A 15 -14.38 -3.09 -1.86
CA ARG A 15 -14.65 -3.74 -3.15
C ARG A 15 -13.36 -3.99 -3.93
N ILE A 16 -12.48 -2.98 -4.05
CA ILE A 16 -11.20 -3.11 -4.76
C ILE A 16 -10.37 -4.24 -4.14
N LEU A 17 -10.21 -4.28 -2.82
CA LEU A 17 -9.47 -5.32 -2.12
C LEU A 17 -10.04 -6.71 -2.40
N THR A 18 -11.35 -6.86 -2.39
CA THR A 18 -12.04 -8.12 -2.69
C THR A 18 -11.83 -8.52 -4.14
N ASP A 19 -12.00 -7.59 -5.07
CA ASP A 19 -11.94 -7.85 -6.53
C ASP A 19 -10.51 -8.20 -7.02
N THR A 20 -9.45 -7.79 -6.30
CA THR A 20 -8.07 -8.18 -6.66
C THR A 20 -7.86 -9.69 -6.60
N GLY A 21 -8.58 -10.40 -5.74
CA GLY A 21 -8.47 -11.85 -5.57
C GLY A 21 -7.19 -12.34 -4.88
N HIS A 22 -6.27 -11.45 -4.48
CA HIS A 22 -5.02 -11.84 -3.81
C HIS A 22 -5.16 -11.94 -2.30
N PHE A 23 -6.06 -11.15 -1.70
CA PHE A 23 -6.20 -11.04 -0.26
C PHE A 23 -7.26 -12.00 0.26
N ASN A 24 -6.95 -12.71 1.34
CA ASN A 24 -7.95 -13.48 2.05
C ASN A 24 -8.82 -12.57 2.95
N GLU A 25 -9.87 -13.13 3.57
CA GLU A 25 -10.80 -12.37 4.40
C GLU A 25 -10.11 -11.68 5.59
N ASP A 26 -9.14 -12.35 6.23
CA ASP A 26 -8.41 -11.80 7.38
C ASP A 26 -7.53 -10.62 6.96
N GLU A 27 -6.88 -10.71 5.81
CA GLU A 27 -6.07 -9.62 5.25
C GLU A 27 -6.93 -8.42 4.89
N ILE A 28 -8.09 -8.63 4.25
CA ILE A 28 -9.05 -7.56 3.93
C ILE A 28 -9.55 -6.90 5.22
N LYS A 29 -9.85 -7.69 6.25
CA LYS A 29 -10.28 -7.18 7.55
C LYS A 29 -9.22 -6.26 8.16
N VAL A 30 -7.97 -6.67 8.18
CA VAL A 30 -6.86 -5.84 8.69
C VAL A 30 -6.71 -4.56 7.88
N ALA A 31 -6.74 -4.63 6.55
CA ALA A 31 -6.67 -3.46 5.69
C ALA A 31 -7.80 -2.46 5.99
N MET A 32 -9.03 -2.96 6.18
CA MET A 32 -10.20 -2.12 6.49
C MET A 32 -10.15 -1.54 7.91
N GLU A 33 -9.54 -2.23 8.88
CA GLU A 33 -9.30 -1.68 10.22
C GLU A 33 -8.42 -0.41 10.16
N LEU A 34 -7.38 -0.40 9.33
CA LEU A 34 -6.54 0.78 9.12
C LEU A 34 -7.33 1.93 8.48
N VAL A 35 -8.16 1.62 7.49
CA VAL A 35 -9.07 2.60 6.86
C VAL A 35 -10.01 3.21 7.92
N ASP A 36 -10.59 2.39 8.77
CA ASP A 36 -11.52 2.85 9.80
C ASP A 36 -10.82 3.71 10.88
N VAL A 37 -9.61 3.36 11.29
CA VAL A 37 -8.79 4.19 12.19
C VAL A 37 -8.56 5.57 11.58
N TYR A 38 -8.15 5.62 10.33
CA TYR A 38 -7.92 6.89 9.63
C TYR A 38 -9.18 7.76 9.51
N LEU A 39 -10.32 7.14 9.19
CA LEU A 39 -11.58 7.86 8.97
C LEU A 39 -12.27 8.32 10.26
N ASN A 40 -12.04 7.65 11.39
CA ASN A 40 -12.76 7.88 12.63
C ASN A 40 -11.93 8.57 13.72
N ASP A 41 -10.62 8.67 13.58
CA ASP A 41 -9.74 9.35 14.52
C ASP A 41 -8.93 10.46 13.82
N GLU A 42 -9.44 11.69 13.91
CA GLU A 42 -8.79 12.87 13.31
C GLU A 42 -7.43 13.20 13.95
N LYS A 43 -7.14 12.66 15.12
CA LYS A 43 -5.87 12.91 15.85
C LYS A 43 -4.80 11.86 15.56
N GLN A 44 -5.15 10.76 14.90
CA GLN A 44 -4.18 9.74 14.58
C GLN A 44 -3.12 10.26 13.59
N THR A 45 -1.89 9.84 13.73
CA THR A 45 -0.76 10.21 12.88
C THR A 45 -0.02 8.99 12.31
N ASP A 46 -0.51 7.78 12.63
CA ASP A 46 0.17 6.54 12.28
C ASP A 46 -0.02 6.15 10.81
N TYR A 47 -1.17 6.52 10.23
CA TYR A 47 -1.55 6.12 8.88
C TYR A 47 -1.83 7.32 7.99
N ILE A 48 -1.26 7.30 6.80
CA ILE A 48 -1.48 8.28 5.73
C ILE A 48 -2.13 7.55 4.57
N PHE A 49 -3.24 8.08 4.07
CA PHE A 49 -4.00 7.49 2.97
C PHE A 49 -4.18 8.45 1.81
N TYR A 50 -3.93 7.96 0.62
CA TYR A 50 -4.29 8.63 -0.63
C TYR A 50 -5.02 7.68 -1.56
N VAL A 51 -5.87 8.24 -2.42
CA VAL A 51 -6.62 7.51 -3.43
C VAL A 51 -6.39 8.11 -4.82
N THR A 52 -6.34 7.26 -5.84
CA THR A 52 -6.58 7.70 -7.22
C THR A 52 -8.06 7.76 -7.47
N VAL A 53 -8.50 8.77 -8.23
CA VAL A 53 -9.91 9.00 -8.53
C VAL A 53 -10.22 8.54 -9.95
N ASN A 54 -11.30 7.80 -10.10
CA ASN A 54 -11.87 7.47 -11.40
C ASN A 54 -12.51 8.73 -12.00
N ASP A 55 -12.18 9.06 -13.23
CA ASP A 55 -12.63 10.29 -13.88
C ASP A 55 -14.15 10.28 -14.16
N GLU A 56 -14.74 9.10 -14.36
CA GLU A 56 -16.16 8.93 -14.67
C GLU A 56 -17.01 8.91 -13.41
N THR A 57 -16.68 8.01 -12.46
CA THR A 57 -17.48 7.80 -11.24
C THR A 57 -17.16 8.78 -10.11
N LYS A 58 -15.98 9.45 -10.18
CA LYS A 58 -15.43 10.31 -9.13
C LYS A 58 -15.10 9.56 -7.81
N GLY A 59 -15.30 8.26 -7.78
CA GLY A 59 -14.91 7.38 -6.67
C GLY A 59 -13.46 6.96 -6.72
N ALA A 60 -13.00 6.25 -5.67
CA ALA A 60 -11.65 5.71 -5.63
C ALA A 60 -11.45 4.64 -6.70
N SER A 61 -10.33 4.67 -7.38
CA SER A 61 -9.89 3.66 -8.36
C SER A 61 -8.63 2.90 -7.93
N GLY A 62 -8.08 3.27 -6.80
CA GLY A 62 -6.96 2.64 -6.13
C GLY A 62 -6.61 3.43 -4.88
N TYR A 63 -5.86 2.83 -3.99
CA TYR A 63 -5.43 3.50 -2.76
C TYR A 63 -4.05 3.03 -2.31
N ILE A 64 -3.44 3.84 -1.47
CA ILE A 64 -2.18 3.55 -0.79
C ILE A 64 -2.29 3.96 0.68
N CYS A 65 -1.74 3.12 1.56
CA CYS A 65 -1.61 3.38 2.98
C CYS A 65 -0.16 3.22 3.40
N TYR A 66 0.40 4.23 4.04
CA TYR A 66 1.77 4.21 4.56
C TYR A 66 1.85 4.99 5.86
N GLY A 67 2.95 4.85 6.57
CA GLY A 67 3.15 5.56 7.82
C GLY A 67 4.58 5.41 8.34
N ARG A 68 4.93 6.26 9.30
CA ARG A 68 6.25 6.24 9.92
C ARG A 68 6.40 4.99 10.79
N ARG A 69 7.52 4.28 10.64
CA ARG A 69 7.85 3.18 11.54
C ARG A 69 8.16 3.74 12.93
N PRO A 70 7.53 3.22 14.00
CA PRO A 70 7.79 3.68 15.36
C PRO A 70 9.28 3.62 15.72
N LEU A 71 9.71 4.55 16.54
CA LEU A 71 11.08 4.66 17.08
C LEU A 71 12.16 4.93 16.01
N THR A 72 11.79 5.36 14.82
CA THR A 72 12.72 5.76 13.77
C THR A 72 12.61 7.25 13.48
N ASP A 73 13.69 7.85 12.97
CA ASP A 73 13.69 9.27 12.61
C ASP A 73 13.09 9.51 11.23
N TRP A 74 13.37 8.62 10.25
CA TRP A 74 13.04 8.86 8.83
C TRP A 74 12.69 7.60 8.02
N THR A 75 12.31 6.49 8.70
CA THR A 75 11.89 5.24 8.06
C THR A 75 10.38 5.12 8.04
N TYR A 76 9.83 4.76 6.88
CA TYR A 76 8.39 4.61 6.65
C TYR A 76 8.09 3.23 6.11
N ASP A 77 6.91 2.73 6.46
CA ASP A 77 6.36 1.49 5.92
C ASP A 77 5.26 1.80 4.90
N LEU A 78 5.31 1.16 3.75
CA LEU A 78 4.15 1.00 2.89
C LEU A 78 3.35 -0.19 3.42
N TYR A 79 2.17 0.09 3.97
CA TYR A 79 1.31 -0.95 4.55
C TYR A 79 0.43 -1.65 3.51
N TRP A 80 -0.26 -0.87 2.68
CA TRP A 80 -1.22 -1.38 1.71
C TRP A 80 -1.19 -0.56 0.44
N ILE A 81 -1.29 -1.24 -0.70
CA ILE A 81 -1.54 -0.63 -2.01
C ILE A 81 -2.42 -1.58 -2.81
N ALA A 82 -3.48 -1.05 -3.39
CA ALA A 82 -4.34 -1.78 -4.30
C ALA A 82 -4.92 -0.85 -5.36
N VAL A 83 -5.11 -1.39 -6.57
CA VAL A 83 -5.72 -0.69 -7.70
C VAL A 83 -6.86 -1.55 -8.22
N ASP A 84 -7.95 -0.91 -8.63
CA ASP A 84 -9.10 -1.58 -9.21
C ASP A 84 -8.66 -2.46 -10.40
N PRO A 85 -8.84 -3.79 -10.32
CA PRO A 85 -8.42 -4.70 -11.38
C PRO A 85 -9.17 -4.45 -12.69
N LYS A 86 -10.31 -3.75 -12.67
CA LYS A 86 -11.07 -3.35 -13.87
C LYS A 86 -10.40 -2.21 -14.63
N ILE A 87 -9.42 -1.54 -14.03
CA ILE A 87 -8.71 -0.40 -14.62
C ILE A 87 -7.27 -0.82 -14.93
N HIS A 88 -7.06 -1.47 -16.06
CA HIS A 88 -5.74 -1.94 -16.48
C HIS A 88 -4.93 -0.88 -17.25
N GLY A 89 -3.60 -0.99 -17.18
CA GLY A 89 -2.66 -0.31 -18.09
C GLY A 89 -2.47 1.18 -17.87
N LYS A 90 -3.10 1.79 -16.85
CA LYS A 90 -3.00 3.24 -16.59
C LYS A 90 -1.87 3.63 -15.63
N GLY A 91 -1.07 2.67 -15.14
CA GLY A 91 0.04 2.93 -14.23
C GLY A 91 -0.36 3.56 -12.89
N LEU A 92 -1.61 3.35 -12.43
CA LEU A 92 -2.15 3.98 -11.22
C LEU A 92 -1.34 3.59 -9.97
N GLY A 93 -0.93 2.33 -9.85
CA GLY A 93 -0.10 1.88 -8.74
C GLY A 93 1.23 2.61 -8.67
N SER A 94 1.94 2.73 -9.81
CA SER A 94 3.21 3.47 -9.85
C SER A 94 3.03 4.96 -9.56
N ARG A 95 1.89 5.54 -9.95
CA ARG A 95 1.56 6.93 -9.62
C ARG A 95 1.32 7.12 -8.11
N LEU A 96 0.66 6.16 -7.47
CA LEU A 96 0.47 6.18 -6.01
C LEU A 96 1.81 6.04 -5.27
N VAL A 97 2.67 5.12 -5.71
CA VAL A 97 4.02 4.96 -5.14
C VAL A 97 4.83 6.24 -5.30
N LYS A 98 4.85 6.84 -6.50
CA LYS A 98 5.56 8.10 -6.73
C LYS A 98 5.03 9.23 -5.86
N HIS A 99 3.71 9.33 -5.70
CA HIS A 99 3.09 10.32 -4.82
C HIS A 99 3.54 10.14 -3.36
N MET A 100 3.54 8.90 -2.85
CA MET A 100 4.06 8.59 -1.51
C MET A 100 5.54 9.00 -1.37
N GLU A 101 6.37 8.66 -2.35
CA GLU A 101 7.79 8.99 -2.33
C GLU A 101 8.04 10.50 -2.28
N ASP A 102 7.29 11.28 -3.06
CA ASP A 102 7.38 12.74 -3.07
C ASP A 102 6.90 13.35 -1.75
N ASP A 103 5.78 12.85 -1.22
CA ASP A 103 5.23 13.27 0.07
C ASP A 103 6.22 13.00 1.21
N LEU A 104 6.79 11.81 1.25
CA LEU A 104 7.75 11.42 2.27
C LEU A 104 9.09 12.15 2.13
N SER A 105 9.58 12.37 0.92
CA SER A 105 10.79 13.17 0.69
C SER A 105 10.62 14.60 1.20
N ALA A 106 9.47 15.22 0.94
CA ALA A 106 9.14 16.54 1.43
C ALA A 106 9.06 16.61 2.97
N ALA A 107 8.66 15.51 3.61
CA ALA A 107 8.60 15.37 5.08
C ALA A 107 9.94 14.98 5.71
N GLY A 108 11.03 14.86 4.95
CA GLY A 108 12.34 14.45 5.45
C GLY A 108 12.52 12.93 5.59
N GLY A 109 11.62 12.12 5.04
CA GLY A 109 11.77 10.66 4.97
C GLY A 109 12.96 10.26 4.12
N LYS A 110 13.62 9.16 4.48
CA LYS A 110 14.82 8.68 3.79
C LYS A 110 14.76 7.21 3.38
N ILE A 111 13.94 6.42 4.04
CA ILE A 111 13.85 4.97 3.81
C ILE A 111 12.39 4.59 3.73
N ILE A 112 12.04 3.80 2.71
CA ILE A 112 10.74 3.12 2.63
C ILE A 112 10.99 1.62 2.67
N LEU A 113 10.24 0.91 3.52
CA LEU A 113 10.20 -0.53 3.63
C LEU A 113 8.86 -1.06 3.15
N ILE A 114 8.89 -2.20 2.46
CA ILE A 114 7.71 -2.93 2.02
C ILE A 114 7.88 -4.39 2.38
N GLU A 115 6.90 -4.97 3.06
CA GLU A 115 6.87 -6.37 3.41
C GLU A 115 5.83 -7.11 2.55
N THR A 116 6.21 -8.22 1.94
CA THR A 116 5.30 -9.04 1.13
C THR A 116 5.68 -10.51 1.17
N SER A 117 4.71 -11.36 0.86
CA SER A 117 4.91 -12.81 0.79
C SER A 117 5.76 -13.21 -0.43
N GLY A 118 6.58 -14.26 -0.25
CA GLY A 118 7.36 -14.90 -1.31
C GLY A 118 6.58 -15.93 -2.13
N LYS A 119 5.30 -16.16 -1.84
CA LYS A 119 4.47 -17.12 -2.58
C LYS A 119 4.33 -16.77 -4.06
N PRO A 120 4.11 -17.76 -4.94
CA PRO A 120 3.90 -17.51 -6.37
C PRO A 120 2.75 -16.56 -6.68
N GLU A 121 1.69 -16.56 -5.89
CA GLU A 121 0.52 -15.68 -6.06
C GLU A 121 0.88 -14.19 -5.92
N TYR A 122 1.98 -13.87 -5.23
CA TYR A 122 2.47 -12.50 -5.00
C TYR A 122 3.61 -12.10 -5.96
N GLU A 123 3.90 -12.90 -6.98
CA GLU A 123 4.99 -12.60 -7.92
C GLU A 123 4.80 -11.26 -8.66
N ASN A 124 3.57 -10.95 -9.04
CA ASN A 124 3.26 -9.69 -9.72
C ASN A 124 3.52 -8.47 -8.82
N GLU A 125 3.17 -8.57 -7.54
CA GLU A 125 3.46 -7.52 -6.55
C GLU A 125 4.97 -7.35 -6.37
N ARG A 126 5.73 -8.44 -6.26
CA ARG A 126 7.19 -8.36 -6.15
C ARG A 126 7.82 -7.71 -7.39
N LYS A 127 7.39 -8.08 -8.59
CA LYS A 127 7.82 -7.44 -9.85
C LYS A 127 7.46 -5.96 -9.90
N PHE A 128 6.29 -5.60 -9.40
CA PHE A 128 5.84 -4.22 -9.31
C PHE A 128 6.78 -3.38 -8.43
N TYR A 129 7.19 -3.88 -7.27
CA TYR A 129 8.13 -3.17 -6.41
C TYR A 129 9.51 -3.02 -7.05
N ILE A 130 10.05 -4.05 -7.67
CA ILE A 130 11.31 -3.98 -8.43
C ILE A 130 11.23 -2.92 -9.53
N LYS A 131 10.15 -2.93 -10.31
CA LYS A 131 9.89 -1.95 -11.38
C LYS A 131 9.89 -0.50 -10.86
N ASN A 132 9.42 -0.28 -9.64
CA ASN A 132 9.38 1.04 -8.99
C ASN A 132 10.68 1.38 -8.24
N GLY A 133 11.76 0.60 -8.42
CA GLY A 133 13.08 0.91 -7.90
C GLY A 133 13.35 0.41 -6.48
N TYR A 134 12.52 -0.49 -5.96
CA TYR A 134 12.76 -1.16 -4.68
C TYR A 134 13.67 -2.35 -4.85
N GLU A 135 14.52 -2.59 -3.88
CA GLU A 135 15.45 -3.72 -3.84
C GLU A 135 15.14 -4.63 -2.65
N VAL A 136 15.39 -5.93 -2.80
CA VAL A 136 15.27 -6.88 -1.70
C VAL A 136 16.33 -6.59 -0.65
N GLN A 137 15.91 -6.24 0.55
CA GLN A 137 16.79 -6.02 1.69
C GLN A 137 17.10 -7.35 2.40
N THR A 138 16.07 -8.17 2.59
CA THR A 138 16.21 -9.48 3.24
C THR A 138 15.03 -10.38 2.91
N ILE A 139 15.25 -11.69 3.09
CA ILE A 139 14.22 -12.74 2.99
C ILE A 139 14.28 -13.53 4.29
N ILE A 140 13.15 -13.68 4.96
CA ILE A 140 13.03 -14.53 6.16
C ILE A 140 12.18 -15.72 5.80
N LYS A 141 12.82 -16.91 5.81
CA LYS A 141 12.14 -18.16 5.47
C LYS A 141 11.07 -18.51 6.49
N ASP A 142 9.96 -19.05 6.00
CA ASP A 142 8.85 -19.57 6.81
C ASP A 142 8.28 -18.52 7.80
N PHE A 143 8.40 -17.25 7.47
CA PHE A 143 7.99 -16.15 8.36
C PHE A 143 6.48 -16.17 8.65
N TYR A 144 5.66 -16.32 7.63
CA TYR A 144 4.21 -16.34 7.79
C TYR A 144 3.71 -17.72 8.17
N ARG A 145 4.26 -18.76 7.55
CA ARG A 145 4.00 -20.20 7.78
C ARG A 145 4.99 -21.01 6.97
N SER A 146 4.98 -22.34 7.14
CA SER A 146 5.84 -23.23 6.34
C SER A 146 5.66 -22.97 4.85
N GLY A 147 6.76 -22.69 4.15
CA GLY A 147 6.78 -22.39 2.71
C GLY A 147 6.34 -20.99 2.30
N ASP A 148 6.08 -20.11 3.27
CA ASP A 148 5.65 -18.72 3.01
C ASP A 148 6.64 -17.73 3.63
N ASP A 149 7.60 -17.30 2.82
CA ASP A 149 8.69 -16.43 3.23
C ASP A 149 8.25 -14.98 3.25
N LEU A 150 8.86 -14.19 4.13
CA LEU A 150 8.78 -12.73 4.09
C LEU A 150 9.86 -12.18 3.18
N TYR A 151 9.47 -11.35 2.21
CA TYR A 151 10.36 -10.49 1.43
C TYR A 151 10.26 -9.08 1.94
N VAL A 152 11.37 -8.50 2.37
CA VAL A 152 11.47 -7.09 2.76
C VAL A 152 12.16 -6.31 1.65
N TYR A 153 11.44 -5.40 1.03
CA TYR A 153 11.95 -4.47 0.04
C TYR A 153 12.30 -3.13 0.69
N ARG A 154 13.28 -2.46 0.13
CA ARG A 154 13.78 -1.16 0.61
C ARG A 154 14.02 -0.23 -0.57
N LYS A 155 13.73 1.05 -0.37
CA LYS A 155 14.17 2.14 -1.23
C LYS A 155 14.70 3.29 -0.38
N TYR A 156 15.85 3.84 -0.77
CA TYR A 156 16.35 5.11 -0.25
C TYR A 156 15.78 6.27 -1.09
N LEU A 157 15.28 7.28 -0.40
CA LEU A 157 14.74 8.49 -1.02
C LEU A 157 15.83 9.54 -1.24
#